data_e2e3ffdd30ba63092af2451932016989
#
_entry.id   e2e3ffdd30ba63092af2451932016989
#
_cell.length_a   1.000
_cell.length_b   1.000
_cell.length_c   1.000
_cell.angle_alpha   90.00
_cell.angle_beta   90.00
_cell.angle_gamma   90.00
#
_symmetry.space_group_name_H-M   'P 1'
#
loop_
_entity.id
_entity.type
_entity.pdbx_description
1 polymer ?
#
loop_
_entity_poly.entity_id
_entity_poly.type
_entity_poly.pdbx_seq_one_letter_code
_entity_poly.pdbx_strand_id
1 'polypeptide(L)'
;GNNTPFTIKLGRDASTEIGGDGEAVFQPSGAGAGDDIFAVMKDLVTSLQGNDVSGVQTAMTDLDSCFEHISGQIADVGSKMIRMEAKGTLLTDLDISTRERLSLIEEPEITEAILELKAREVAYQAALSATSKILQLSIVNYM
;
A
#
# COMPACT_ATOMS: atom_id res chain seq x y z
N GLY A 1 -22.17 8.64 -14.14
CA GLY A 1 -21.31 8.21 -13.03
C GLY A 1 -21.96 8.56 -11.70
N ASN A 2 -21.58 7.91 -10.63
CA ASN A 2 -22.01 8.30 -9.31
C ASN A 2 -20.87 9.10 -8.64
N ASN A 3 -21.20 10.13 -7.88
CA ASN A 3 -20.26 10.96 -7.11
C ASN A 3 -19.68 10.22 -5.88
N THR A 4 -19.66 8.89 -5.89
CA THR A 4 -19.13 8.13 -4.74
C THR A 4 -17.63 8.00 -4.89
N PRO A 5 -16.84 8.58 -3.98
CA PRO A 5 -15.39 8.48 -4.05
C PRO A 5 -14.95 7.02 -3.87
N PHE A 6 -14.04 6.58 -4.73
CA PHE A 6 -13.42 5.27 -4.59
C PHE A 6 -12.31 5.35 -3.56
N THR A 7 -12.54 4.71 -2.39
CA THR A 7 -11.59 4.72 -1.28
C THR A 7 -10.92 3.37 -1.12
N ILE A 8 -9.60 3.36 -0.96
CA ILE A 8 -8.82 2.17 -0.59
C ILE A 8 -8.38 2.28 0.87
N LYS A 9 -8.56 1.20 1.63
CA LYS A 9 -8.01 1.08 2.98
C LYS A 9 -6.53 0.75 2.90
N LEU A 10 -5.69 1.63 3.43
CA LEU A 10 -4.24 1.47 3.49
C LEU A 10 -3.74 0.99 4.86
N GLY A 11 -4.65 0.72 5.79
CA GLY A 11 -4.35 0.28 7.14
C GLY A 11 -5.61 0.14 7.98
N ARG A 12 -5.44 -0.12 9.29
CA ARG A 12 -6.55 -0.36 10.21
C ARG A 12 -7.50 0.83 10.30
N ASP A 13 -6.95 2.05 10.29
CA ASP A 13 -7.70 3.31 10.43
C ASP A 13 -7.36 4.35 9.34
N ALA A 14 -6.60 3.95 8.29
CA ALA A 14 -6.22 4.83 7.20
C ALA A 14 -6.91 4.42 5.91
N SER A 15 -7.74 5.29 5.36
CA SER A 15 -8.30 5.19 4.02
C SER A 15 -7.82 6.36 3.16
N THR A 16 -7.60 6.11 1.89
CA THR A 16 -7.25 7.15 0.91
C THR A 16 -8.21 7.07 -0.25
N GLU A 17 -8.75 8.20 -0.62
CA GLU A 17 -9.57 8.36 -1.81
C GLU A 17 -8.67 8.41 -3.04
N ILE A 18 -8.92 7.50 -4.00
CA ILE A 18 -8.11 7.33 -5.21
C ILE A 18 -8.84 7.83 -6.45
N GLY A 19 -10.16 7.78 -6.43
CA GLY A 19 -11.00 8.26 -7.53
C GLY A 19 -11.18 9.77 -7.48
N GLY A 20 -11.12 10.43 -8.65
CA GLY A 20 -11.64 11.77 -8.86
C GLY A 20 -13.02 11.70 -9.51
N ASP A 21 -13.91 12.63 -9.13
CA ASP A 21 -15.16 12.81 -9.85
C ASP A 21 -14.88 13.57 -11.14
N GLY A 22 -15.22 12.96 -12.29
CA GLY A 22 -15.05 13.61 -13.58
C GLY A 22 -15.87 14.89 -13.71
N GLU A 23 -17.03 14.98 -13.06
CA GLU A 23 -17.82 16.21 -12.99
C GLU A 23 -17.04 17.32 -12.27
N ALA A 24 -16.43 17.01 -11.13
CA ALA A 24 -15.62 17.99 -10.38
C ALA A 24 -14.37 18.42 -11.16
N VAL A 25 -13.86 17.62 -12.08
CA VAL A 25 -12.68 17.95 -12.90
C VAL A 25 -13.06 18.82 -14.10
N PHE A 26 -14.14 18.50 -14.81
CA PHE A 26 -14.50 19.14 -16.07
C PHE A 26 -15.68 20.11 -15.97
N GLN A 27 -16.50 19.98 -14.93
CA GLN A 27 -17.68 20.80 -14.67
C GLN A 27 -17.81 21.09 -13.16
N PRO A 28 -16.86 21.82 -12.54
CA PRO A 28 -16.88 22.03 -11.12
C PRO A 28 -18.19 22.70 -10.67
N SER A 29 -18.95 22.04 -9.81
CA SER A 29 -20.22 22.55 -9.28
C SER A 29 -19.99 23.81 -8.46
N GLY A 30 -20.63 24.93 -8.85
CA GLY A 30 -20.49 26.24 -8.18
C GLY A 30 -19.40 27.13 -8.76
N ALA A 31 -18.65 26.65 -9.74
CA ALA A 31 -17.79 27.49 -10.56
C ALA A 31 -18.62 28.42 -11.46
N GLY A 32 -18.08 29.57 -11.81
CA GLY A 32 -18.69 30.45 -12.81
C GLY A 32 -18.76 29.74 -14.17
N ALA A 33 -19.48 30.33 -15.10
CA ALA A 33 -19.59 29.79 -16.47
C ALA A 33 -18.22 29.58 -17.16
N GLY A 34 -17.16 30.22 -16.65
CA GLY A 34 -15.78 30.12 -17.14
C GLY A 34 -15.01 28.88 -16.69
N ASP A 35 -15.56 28.08 -15.78
CA ASP A 35 -14.83 26.89 -15.27
C ASP A 35 -15.35 25.57 -15.84
N ASP A 36 -16.51 25.56 -16.50
CA ASP A 36 -17.03 24.42 -17.24
C ASP A 36 -16.44 24.40 -18.66
N ILE A 37 -15.49 23.53 -18.91
CA ILE A 37 -14.78 23.44 -20.18
C ILE A 37 -15.72 23.20 -21.38
N PHE A 38 -16.81 22.46 -21.20
CA PHE A 38 -17.77 22.17 -22.27
C PHE A 38 -18.63 23.40 -22.59
N ALA A 39 -19.02 24.15 -21.55
CA ALA A 39 -19.74 25.42 -21.72
C ALA A 39 -18.85 26.45 -22.44
N VAL A 40 -17.61 26.62 -21.97
CA VAL A 40 -16.64 27.56 -22.56
C VAL A 40 -16.35 27.21 -24.02
N MET A 41 -16.16 25.93 -24.38
CA MET A 41 -15.99 25.52 -25.77
C MET A 41 -17.22 25.87 -26.64
N LYS A 42 -18.43 25.68 -26.10
CA LYS A 42 -19.66 26.01 -26.81
C LYS A 42 -19.80 27.53 -27.03
N ASP A 43 -19.47 28.31 -25.99
CA ASP A 43 -19.52 29.78 -26.07
C ASP A 43 -18.47 30.33 -27.04
N LEU A 44 -17.27 29.71 -27.09
CA LEU A 44 -16.25 30.02 -28.08
C LEU A 44 -16.77 29.79 -29.51
N VAL A 45 -17.39 28.62 -29.76
CA VAL A 45 -17.96 28.30 -31.08
C VAL A 45 -19.06 29.31 -31.45
N THR A 46 -19.93 29.65 -30.52
CA THR A 46 -21.02 30.61 -30.75
C THR A 46 -20.47 32.03 -31.06
N SER A 47 -19.46 32.47 -30.32
CA SER A 47 -18.81 33.77 -30.52
C SER A 47 -18.08 33.84 -31.87
N LEU A 48 -17.42 32.73 -32.29
CA LEU A 48 -16.80 32.62 -33.59
C LEU A 48 -17.83 32.69 -34.75
N GLN A 49 -18.96 32.00 -34.61
CA GLN A 49 -20.03 32.04 -35.59
C GLN A 49 -20.69 33.41 -35.70
N GLY A 50 -20.77 34.13 -34.59
CA GLY A 50 -21.32 35.48 -34.50
C GLY A 50 -20.34 36.59 -34.89
N ASN A 51 -19.08 36.30 -35.23
CA ASN A 51 -17.99 37.27 -35.38
C ASN A 51 -17.86 38.23 -34.14
N ASP A 52 -18.18 37.72 -32.96
CA ASP A 52 -18.05 38.49 -31.72
C ASP A 52 -16.62 38.36 -31.16
N VAL A 53 -15.80 39.35 -31.48
CA VAL A 53 -14.40 39.42 -31.00
C VAL A 53 -14.30 39.50 -29.49
N SER A 54 -15.23 40.18 -28.83
CA SER A 54 -15.24 40.27 -27.35
C SER A 54 -15.56 38.92 -26.71
N GLY A 55 -16.55 38.24 -27.23
CA GLY A 55 -16.91 36.89 -26.79
C GLY A 55 -15.78 35.89 -26.98
N VAL A 56 -15.05 35.96 -28.11
CA VAL A 56 -13.86 35.13 -28.33
C VAL A 56 -12.76 35.41 -27.28
N GLN A 57 -12.47 36.68 -27.00
CA GLN A 57 -11.48 37.05 -25.96
C GLN A 57 -11.87 36.56 -24.56
N THR A 58 -13.14 36.67 -24.19
CA THR A 58 -13.66 36.12 -22.93
C THR A 58 -13.50 34.62 -22.89
N ALA A 59 -13.93 33.90 -23.92
CA ALA A 59 -13.81 32.43 -23.98
C ALA A 59 -12.34 31.96 -23.92
N MET A 60 -11.40 32.72 -24.48
CA MET A 60 -9.96 32.41 -24.34
C MET A 60 -9.48 32.54 -22.90
N THR A 61 -9.91 33.59 -22.18
CA THR A 61 -9.58 33.75 -20.75
C THR A 61 -10.19 32.63 -19.90
N ASP A 62 -11.41 32.24 -20.20
CA ASP A 62 -12.11 31.15 -19.52
C ASP A 62 -11.45 29.80 -19.81
N LEU A 63 -10.93 29.57 -21.03
CA LEU A 63 -10.12 28.38 -21.35
C LEU A 63 -8.82 28.34 -20.56
N ASP A 64 -8.14 29.46 -20.36
CA ASP A 64 -6.96 29.54 -19.52
C ASP A 64 -7.30 29.16 -18.07
N SER A 65 -8.43 29.62 -17.54
CA SER A 65 -8.92 29.24 -16.21
C SER A 65 -9.22 27.74 -16.13
N CYS A 66 -9.88 27.17 -17.13
CA CYS A 66 -10.10 25.72 -17.22
C CYS A 66 -8.78 24.94 -17.23
N PHE A 67 -7.79 25.42 -17.96
CA PHE A 67 -6.47 24.79 -18.03
C PHE A 67 -5.75 24.83 -16.67
N GLU A 68 -5.80 25.94 -15.97
CA GLU A 68 -5.24 26.04 -14.61
C GLU A 68 -5.95 25.09 -13.64
N HIS A 69 -7.28 25.00 -13.70
CA HIS A 69 -8.05 24.08 -12.87
C HIS A 69 -7.64 22.62 -13.14
N ILE A 70 -7.60 22.18 -14.40
CA ILE A 70 -7.21 20.82 -14.76
C ILE A 70 -5.76 20.53 -14.35
N SER A 71 -4.85 21.49 -14.54
CA SER A 71 -3.46 21.38 -14.10
C SER A 71 -3.35 21.19 -12.58
N GLY A 72 -4.17 21.91 -11.82
CA GLY A 72 -4.30 21.73 -10.35
C GLY A 72 -4.77 20.32 -9.99
N GLN A 73 -5.76 19.78 -10.70
CA GLN A 73 -6.24 18.41 -10.48
C GLN A 73 -5.17 17.36 -10.79
N ILE A 74 -4.40 17.57 -11.86
CA ILE A 74 -3.25 16.69 -12.21
C ILE A 74 -2.19 16.73 -11.08
N ALA A 75 -1.89 17.91 -10.56
CA ALA A 75 -0.94 18.06 -9.45
C ALA A 75 -1.43 17.35 -8.18
N ASP A 76 -2.73 17.43 -7.87
CA ASP A 76 -3.32 16.69 -6.73
C ASP A 76 -3.20 15.17 -6.91
N VAL A 77 -3.51 14.65 -8.09
CA VAL A 77 -3.32 13.23 -8.41
C VAL A 77 -1.84 12.84 -8.28
N GLY A 78 -0.93 13.65 -8.79
CA GLY A 78 0.52 13.43 -8.64
C GLY A 78 0.95 13.37 -7.17
N SER A 79 0.45 14.28 -6.36
CA SER A 79 0.70 14.27 -4.91
C SER A 79 0.16 13.00 -4.23
N LYS A 80 -1.04 12.54 -4.61
CA LYS A 80 -1.61 11.29 -4.11
C LYS A 80 -0.77 10.09 -4.51
N MET A 81 -0.26 10.05 -5.74
CA MET A 81 0.63 8.97 -6.22
C MET A 81 1.93 8.91 -5.41
N ILE A 82 2.61 10.04 -5.20
CA ILE A 82 3.84 10.11 -4.40
C ILE A 82 3.59 9.61 -2.97
N ARG A 83 2.47 10.01 -2.36
CA ARG A 83 2.09 9.55 -1.01
C ARG A 83 1.81 8.05 -0.96
N MET A 84 1.22 7.47 -2.01
CA MET A 84 1.00 6.03 -2.10
C MET A 84 2.31 5.26 -2.26
N GLU A 85 3.22 5.74 -3.10
CA GLU A 85 4.53 5.16 -3.30
C GLU A 85 5.35 5.17 -1.99
N ALA A 86 5.39 6.30 -1.30
CA ALA A 86 6.04 6.41 0.00
C ALA A 86 5.47 5.44 1.04
N LYS A 87 4.13 5.27 1.06
CA LYS A 87 3.49 4.28 1.94
C LYS A 87 3.81 2.84 1.54
N GLY A 88 3.90 2.54 0.23
CA GLY A 88 4.31 1.24 -0.27
C GLY A 88 5.73 0.88 0.21
N THR A 89 6.66 1.81 0.08
CA THR A 89 8.04 1.66 0.58
C THR A 89 8.04 1.41 2.09
N LEU A 90 7.34 2.24 2.86
CA LEU A 90 7.24 2.08 4.32
C LEU A 90 6.69 0.71 4.73
N LEU A 91 5.66 0.20 4.05
CA LEU A 91 5.10 -1.12 4.34
C LEU A 91 6.09 -2.25 4.02
N THR A 92 6.85 -2.12 2.94
CA THR A 92 7.91 -3.07 2.58
C THR A 92 9.01 -3.10 3.64
N ASP A 93 9.48 -1.93 4.09
CA ASP A 93 10.49 -1.81 5.14
C ASP A 93 10.00 -2.39 6.46
N LEU A 94 8.74 -2.16 6.80
CA LEU A 94 8.12 -2.71 8.00
C LEU A 94 8.00 -4.25 7.93
N ASP A 95 7.64 -4.81 6.77
CA ASP A 95 7.59 -6.27 6.56
C ASP A 95 8.98 -6.89 6.74
N ILE A 96 10.02 -6.30 6.13
CA ILE A 96 11.39 -6.75 6.29
C ILE A 96 11.81 -6.70 7.77
N SER A 97 11.62 -5.56 8.44
CA SER A 97 11.96 -5.39 9.85
C SER A 97 11.22 -6.38 10.77
N THR A 98 9.96 -6.67 10.45
CA THR A 98 9.16 -7.63 11.22
C THR A 98 9.67 -9.05 11.03
N ARG A 99 10.03 -9.44 9.80
CA ARG A 99 10.63 -10.74 9.51
C ARG A 99 12.00 -10.93 10.16
N GLU A 100 12.83 -9.88 10.15
CA GLU A 100 14.12 -9.91 10.85
C GLU A 100 13.94 -10.13 12.36
N ARG A 101 12.99 -9.41 12.98
CA ARG A 101 12.67 -9.61 14.41
C ARG A 101 12.15 -11.01 14.70
N LEU A 102 11.31 -11.55 13.82
CA LEU A 102 10.78 -12.91 13.95
C LEU A 102 11.90 -13.94 13.87
N SER A 103 12.80 -13.81 12.88
CA SER A 103 13.98 -14.67 12.72
C SER A 103 14.89 -14.63 13.94
N LEU A 104 15.13 -13.45 14.51
CA LEU A 104 15.93 -13.30 15.75
C LEU A 104 15.33 -14.00 16.99
N ILE A 105 14.01 -14.21 17.00
CA ILE A 105 13.31 -14.90 18.09
C ILE A 105 13.25 -16.41 17.81
N GLU A 106 12.87 -16.79 16.61
CA GLU A 106 12.64 -18.20 16.26
C GLU A 106 13.93 -19.00 16.09
N GLU A 107 14.96 -18.43 15.45
CA GLU A 107 16.23 -19.15 15.20
C GLU A 107 16.97 -19.58 16.48
N PRO A 108 17.13 -18.72 17.52
CA PRO A 108 17.74 -19.15 18.78
C PRO A 108 16.96 -20.25 19.50
N GLU A 109 15.61 -20.17 19.51
CA GLU A 109 14.77 -21.16 20.15
C GLU A 109 14.89 -22.54 19.48
N ILE A 110 14.93 -22.58 18.14
CA ILE A 110 15.11 -23.83 17.37
C ILE A 110 16.50 -24.43 17.65
N THR A 111 17.54 -23.60 17.68
CA THR A 111 18.91 -24.07 17.94
C THR A 111 19.03 -24.66 19.35
N GLU A 112 18.46 -24.01 20.35
CA GLU A 112 18.43 -24.50 21.73
C GLU A 112 17.64 -25.80 21.85
N ALA A 113 16.48 -25.91 21.21
CA ALA A 113 15.67 -27.12 21.17
C ALA A 113 16.41 -28.30 20.54
N ILE A 114 17.15 -28.08 19.45
CA ILE A 114 17.96 -29.11 18.79
C ILE A 114 19.09 -29.58 19.72
N LEU A 115 19.78 -28.66 20.41
CA LEU A 115 20.83 -28.99 21.36
C LEU A 115 20.29 -29.79 22.54
N GLU A 116 19.14 -29.40 23.08
CA GLU A 116 18.48 -30.16 24.17
C GLU A 116 18.05 -31.55 23.69
N LEU A 117 17.46 -31.66 22.50
CA LEU A 117 17.09 -32.95 21.91
C LEU A 117 18.30 -33.87 21.77
N LYS A 118 19.41 -33.37 21.25
CA LYS A 118 20.67 -34.13 21.15
C LYS A 118 21.23 -34.56 22.50
N ALA A 119 21.20 -33.68 23.51
CA ALA A 119 21.64 -34.03 24.85
C ALA A 119 20.77 -35.16 25.44
N ARG A 120 19.45 -35.10 25.28
CA ARG A 120 18.52 -36.15 25.74
C ARG A 120 18.73 -37.46 25.00
N GLU A 121 18.98 -37.42 23.67
CA GLU A 121 19.27 -38.62 22.86
C GLU A 121 20.54 -39.33 23.36
N VAL A 122 21.63 -38.57 23.62
CA VAL A 122 22.88 -39.12 24.14
C VAL A 122 22.68 -39.70 25.56
N ALA A 123 21.94 -39.00 26.41
CA ALA A 123 21.63 -39.48 27.77
C ALA A 123 20.82 -40.80 27.71
N TYR A 124 19.87 -40.90 26.83
CA TYR A 124 19.08 -42.14 26.62
C TYR A 124 19.93 -43.30 26.16
N GLN A 125 20.82 -43.09 25.17
CA GLN A 125 21.75 -44.09 24.69
C GLN A 125 22.72 -44.55 25.79
N ALA A 126 23.22 -43.63 26.60
CA ALA A 126 24.07 -43.94 27.73
C ALA A 126 23.34 -44.79 28.78
N ALA A 127 22.09 -44.43 29.10
CA ALA A 127 21.26 -45.21 30.04
C ALA A 127 20.99 -46.64 29.54
N LEU A 128 20.65 -46.80 28.26
CA LEU A 128 20.48 -48.13 27.64
C LEU A 128 21.75 -48.97 27.69
N SER A 129 22.89 -48.34 27.41
CA SER A 129 24.20 -49.04 27.45
C SER A 129 24.56 -49.45 28.88
N ALA A 130 24.30 -48.58 29.88
CA ALA A 130 24.51 -48.91 31.30
C ALA A 130 23.59 -50.04 31.74
N THR A 131 22.31 -50.01 31.38
CA THR A 131 21.34 -51.06 31.73
C THR A 131 21.73 -52.39 31.12
N SER A 132 22.15 -52.40 29.83
CA SER A 132 22.63 -53.63 29.18
C SER A 132 23.85 -54.24 29.88
N LYS A 133 24.81 -53.41 30.31
CA LYS A 133 25.98 -53.89 31.10
C LYS A 133 25.60 -54.46 32.45
N ILE A 134 24.67 -53.82 33.16
CA ILE A 134 24.18 -54.30 34.47
C ILE A 134 23.47 -55.66 34.31
N LEU A 135 22.65 -55.82 33.26
CA LEU A 135 21.97 -57.08 32.99
C LEU A 135 22.96 -58.18 32.67
N GLN A 136 24.01 -57.92 31.86
CA GLN A 136 25.07 -58.91 31.56
C GLN A 136 25.83 -59.33 32.80
N LEU A 137 26.19 -58.41 33.71
CA LEU A 137 26.87 -58.72 34.97
C LEU A 137 25.97 -59.53 35.95
N SER A 138 24.68 -59.25 35.95
CA SER A 138 23.71 -59.94 36.80
C SER A 138 23.53 -61.39 36.36
N ILE A 139 23.48 -61.65 35.05
CA ILE A 139 23.33 -63.01 34.48
C ILE A 139 24.62 -63.85 34.73
N VAL A 140 25.80 -63.26 34.59
CA VAL A 140 27.07 -63.95 34.81
C VAL A 140 27.27 -64.34 36.28
N ASN A 141 26.76 -63.58 37.24
CA ASN A 141 26.84 -63.89 38.69
C ASN A 141 25.79 -64.90 39.19
N TYR A 142 24.80 -65.26 38.35
CA TYR A 142 23.74 -66.21 38.73
C TYR A 142 23.97 -67.60 38.11
N MET A 143 24.89 -67.73 37.19
CA MET A 143 25.34 -69.01 36.65
C MET A 143 26.63 -69.48 37.38
#